data_c50c483a737e60af142a1379f6d0b47a
#
_entry.id   c50c483a737e60af142a1379f6d0b47a
#
_cell.length_a   1.000
_cell.length_b   1.000
_cell.length_c   1.000
_cell.angle_alpha   90.00
_cell.angle_beta   90.00
_cell.angle_gamma   90.00
#
_symmetry.space_group_name_H-M   'P 1'
#
loop_
_entity.id
_entity.type
_entity.pdbx_description
1 polymer ?
#
loop_
_entity_poly.entity_id
_entity_poly.type
_entity_poly.pdbx_seq_one_letter_code
_entity_poly.pdbx_strand_id
1 'polypeptide(L)'
;LQAKGIVWGISTNKPRAYTEPLLARLNIQPPPGSVVCPDDITNRKPHPESLYRNCHDLHCAPHEAIYIGDHLRDIEAGRRAGMYTIAAAYGYIEENDDPQGWGANAQALSFATMYRRPSTAC
;
A
#
# COMPACT_ATOMS: atom_id res chain seq x y z
N LEU A 1 10.04 -7.83 -3.61
CA LEU A 1 9.93 -7.98 -2.15
C LEU A 1 10.97 -8.94 -1.58
N GLN A 2 11.85 -9.43 -2.43
CA GLN A 2 12.92 -10.33 -2.00
C GLN A 2 14.22 -9.59 -1.68
N ALA A 3 14.24 -8.27 -1.86
CA ALA A 3 15.45 -7.50 -1.62
C ALA A 3 15.79 -7.51 -0.13
N LYS A 4 17.08 -7.58 0.16
CA LYS A 4 17.56 -7.61 1.54
C LYS A 4 17.16 -6.35 2.29
N GLY A 5 16.72 -6.52 3.52
CA GLY A 5 16.40 -5.42 4.39
C GLY A 5 15.07 -4.75 4.11
N ILE A 6 14.34 -5.18 3.09
CA ILE A 6 13.02 -4.62 2.81
C ILE A 6 11.97 -5.43 3.57
N VAL A 7 11.18 -4.72 4.36
CA VAL A 7 10.00 -5.28 5.01
C VAL A 7 8.78 -4.69 4.35
N TRP A 8 7.65 -5.37 4.42
CA TRP A 8 6.45 -4.91 3.76
C TRP A 8 5.21 -5.20 4.59
N GLY A 9 4.15 -4.50 4.26
CA GLY A 9 2.88 -4.65 4.96
C GLY A 9 1.71 -4.39 4.04
N ILE A 10 0.53 -4.59 4.56
CA ILE A 10 -0.73 -4.42 3.84
C ILE A 10 -1.62 -3.48 4.64
N SER A 11 -2.24 -2.53 3.95
CA SER A 11 -3.33 -1.71 4.47
C SER A 11 -4.51 -1.88 3.53
N THR A 12 -5.60 -2.44 4.04
CA THR A 12 -6.77 -2.73 3.23
C THR A 12 -8.04 -2.18 3.88
N ASN A 13 -9.02 -1.81 3.04
CA ASN A 13 -10.36 -1.48 3.53
C ASN A 13 -11.27 -2.71 3.61
N LYS A 14 -10.73 -3.89 3.29
CA LYS A 14 -11.46 -5.16 3.39
C LYS A 14 -11.44 -5.66 4.84
N PRO A 15 -12.59 -6.01 5.43
CA PRO A 15 -12.62 -6.52 6.80
C PRO A 15 -11.73 -7.74 7.01
N ARG A 16 -11.22 -7.88 8.22
CA ARG A 16 -10.28 -8.95 8.57
C ARG A 16 -10.85 -10.33 8.28
N ALA A 17 -12.16 -10.53 8.51
CA ALA A 17 -12.82 -11.82 8.25
C ALA A 17 -12.64 -12.28 6.80
N TYR A 18 -12.49 -11.36 5.86
CA TYR A 18 -12.27 -11.69 4.45
C TYR A 18 -10.80 -11.64 4.07
N THR A 19 -10.02 -10.82 4.76
CA THR A 19 -8.60 -10.60 4.45
C THR A 19 -7.75 -11.80 4.85
N GLU A 20 -7.94 -12.32 6.04
CA GLU A 20 -7.09 -13.40 6.54
C GLU A 20 -7.17 -14.67 5.71
N PRO A 21 -8.37 -15.17 5.34
CA PRO A 21 -8.43 -16.35 4.48
C PRO A 21 -7.79 -16.15 3.12
N LEU A 22 -7.91 -14.94 2.56
CA LEU A 22 -7.30 -14.63 1.28
C LEU A 22 -5.78 -14.67 1.37
N LEU A 23 -5.21 -14.06 2.40
CA LEU A 23 -3.77 -14.07 2.59
C LEU A 23 -3.22 -15.46 2.82
N ALA A 24 -3.96 -16.30 3.58
CA ALA A 24 -3.56 -17.67 3.82
C ALA A 24 -3.50 -18.47 2.50
N ARG A 25 -4.46 -18.22 1.60
CA ARG A 25 -4.50 -18.91 0.32
C ARG A 25 -3.40 -18.45 -0.63
N LEU A 26 -3.06 -17.17 -0.58
CA LEU A 26 -2.02 -16.62 -1.45
C LEU A 26 -0.62 -17.04 -1.00
N ASN A 27 -0.44 -17.26 0.27
CA ASN A 27 0.84 -17.72 0.86
C ASN A 27 2.05 -16.96 0.31
N ILE A 28 1.98 -15.64 0.36
CA ILE A 28 3.05 -14.78 -0.16
C ILE A 28 4.28 -14.87 0.73
N GLN A 29 5.46 -14.98 0.10
CA GLN A 29 6.72 -15.08 0.81
C GLN A 29 7.67 -13.97 0.37
N PRO A 30 8.32 -13.26 1.29
CA PRO A 30 8.14 -13.34 2.74
C PRO A 30 6.76 -12.83 3.16
N PRO A 31 6.22 -13.30 4.29
CA PRO A 31 4.92 -12.84 4.74
C PRO A 31 4.98 -11.35 5.12
N PRO A 32 3.84 -10.64 5.06
CA PRO A 32 3.83 -9.25 5.48
C PRO A 32 4.12 -9.12 6.97
N GLY A 33 4.91 -8.11 7.32
CA GLY A 33 5.22 -7.80 8.71
C GLY A 33 4.12 -7.01 9.40
N SER A 34 3.16 -6.50 8.65
CA SER A 34 2.04 -5.75 9.18
C SER A 34 0.84 -5.91 8.26
N VAL A 35 -0.31 -6.23 8.83
CA VAL A 35 -1.58 -6.28 8.09
C VAL A 35 -2.60 -5.48 8.88
N VAL A 36 -3.04 -4.37 8.32
CA VAL A 36 -4.00 -3.48 8.96
C VAL A 36 -5.31 -3.53 8.20
N CYS A 37 -6.36 -3.93 8.88
CA CYS A 37 -7.72 -4.01 8.36
C CYS A 37 -8.58 -2.92 9.02
N PRO A 38 -9.78 -2.63 8.51
CA PRO A 38 -10.66 -1.64 9.13
C PRO A 38 -10.98 -1.95 10.59
N ASP A 39 -10.99 -3.24 10.95
CA ASP A 39 -11.24 -3.70 12.31
C ASP A 39 -10.20 -3.18 13.31
N ASP A 40 -9.01 -2.85 12.83
CA ASP A 40 -7.86 -2.49 13.67
C ASP A 40 -7.76 -1.00 13.94
N ILE A 41 -8.54 -0.19 13.23
CA ILE A 41 -8.42 1.27 13.25
C ILE A 41 -9.78 1.92 13.36
N THR A 42 -9.78 3.22 13.64
CA THR A 42 -11.00 4.03 13.72
C THR A 42 -11.35 4.67 12.39
N ASN A 43 -10.35 5.18 11.68
CA ASN A 43 -10.54 5.95 10.46
C ASN A 43 -9.93 5.25 9.25
N ARG A 44 -10.80 4.89 8.30
CA ARG A 44 -10.38 4.23 7.06
C ARG A 44 -9.74 5.20 6.08
N LYS A 45 -8.99 4.66 5.11
CA LYS A 45 -8.50 5.47 4.01
C LYS A 45 -9.66 6.22 3.34
N PRO A 46 -9.46 7.45 2.94
CA PRO A 46 -8.21 8.19 2.73
C PRO A 46 -7.57 8.76 3.99
N HIS A 47 -8.07 8.49 5.18
CA HIS A 47 -7.39 8.88 6.41
C HIS A 47 -6.11 8.07 6.54
N PRO A 48 -4.99 8.67 6.99
CA PRO A 48 -3.70 7.98 7.01
C PRO A 48 -3.49 7.03 8.18
N GLU A 49 -4.47 6.86 9.06
CA GLU A 49 -4.30 6.08 10.29
C GLU A 49 -3.75 4.68 10.04
N SER A 50 -4.28 3.96 9.04
CA SER A 50 -3.84 2.60 8.76
C SER A 50 -2.37 2.56 8.35
N LEU A 51 -1.90 3.56 7.62
CA LEU A 51 -0.52 3.61 7.16
C LEU A 51 0.44 3.94 8.31
N TYR A 52 0.02 4.79 9.22
CA TYR A 52 0.81 5.03 10.44
C TYR A 52 0.93 3.76 11.26
N ARG A 53 -0.14 2.97 11.35
CA ARG A 53 -0.11 1.70 12.04
C ARG A 53 0.84 0.72 11.37
N ASN A 54 0.82 0.65 10.02
CA ASN A 54 1.79 -0.17 9.29
C ASN A 54 3.22 0.25 9.61
N CYS A 55 3.50 1.54 9.59
CA CYS A 55 4.85 2.04 9.88
C CYS A 55 5.28 1.72 11.29
N HIS A 56 4.37 1.82 12.24
CA HIS A 56 4.65 1.44 13.62
C HIS A 56 5.03 -0.04 13.71
N ASP A 57 4.26 -0.90 13.07
CA ASP A 57 4.51 -2.35 13.08
C ASP A 57 5.82 -2.71 12.39
N LEU A 58 6.17 -1.98 11.34
CA LEU A 58 7.37 -2.24 10.53
C LEU A 58 8.60 -1.47 11.03
N HIS A 59 8.44 -0.68 12.08
CA HIS A 59 9.53 0.11 12.67
C HIS A 59 10.21 1.05 11.67
N CYS A 60 9.40 1.73 10.85
CA CYS A 60 9.93 2.72 9.92
C CYS A 60 9.13 4.02 10.02
N ALA A 61 9.73 5.11 9.56
CA ALA A 61 9.04 6.39 9.46
C ALA A 61 8.29 6.46 8.13
N PRO A 62 7.16 7.19 8.07
CA PRO A 62 6.41 7.30 6.82
C PRO A 62 7.24 7.78 5.63
N HIS A 63 8.16 8.73 5.83
CA HIS A 63 8.98 9.25 4.73
C HIS A 63 9.98 8.22 4.19
N GLU A 64 10.18 7.11 4.91
CA GLU A 64 11.03 6.01 4.47
C GLU A 64 10.26 4.95 3.69
N ALA A 65 8.94 5.08 3.62
CA ALA A 65 8.07 4.06 3.07
C ALA A 65 7.53 4.45 1.70
N ILE A 66 7.23 3.45 0.89
CA ILE A 66 6.52 3.61 -0.37
C ILE A 66 5.16 2.94 -0.20
N TYR A 67 4.11 3.63 -0.57
CA TYR A 67 2.77 3.07 -0.58
C TYR A 67 2.26 2.93 -2.01
N ILE A 68 1.82 1.72 -2.34
CA ILE A 68 1.31 1.39 -3.66
C ILE A 68 -0.18 1.13 -3.53
N GLY A 69 -0.98 1.87 -4.28
CA GLY A 69 -2.43 1.75 -4.20
C GLY A 69 -3.08 1.81 -5.58
N ASP A 70 -4.27 1.23 -5.68
CA ASP A 70 -5.02 1.15 -6.93
C ASP A 70 -6.29 2.00 -6.91
N HIS A 71 -6.48 2.84 -5.92
CA HIS A 71 -7.61 3.75 -5.80
C HIS A 71 -7.14 5.13 -5.35
N LEU A 72 -7.93 6.15 -5.69
CA LEU A 72 -7.63 7.51 -5.27
C LEU A 72 -7.47 7.62 -3.74
N ARG A 73 -8.33 6.93 -2.99
CA ARG A 73 -8.27 6.99 -1.52
C ARG A 73 -6.95 6.46 -0.97
N ASP A 74 -6.33 5.50 -1.66
CA ASP A 74 -5.03 4.97 -1.26
C ASP A 74 -3.95 6.04 -1.43
N ILE A 75 -3.96 6.71 -2.56
CA ILE A 75 -2.96 7.73 -2.86
C ILE A 75 -3.10 8.92 -1.92
N GLU A 76 -4.34 9.32 -1.63
CA GLU A 76 -4.57 10.39 -0.67
C GLU A 76 -4.06 10.03 0.73
N ALA A 77 -4.32 8.80 1.17
CA ALA A 77 -3.84 8.33 2.46
C ALA A 77 -2.31 8.35 2.52
N GLY A 78 -1.65 7.86 1.48
CA GLY A 78 -0.19 7.86 1.40
C GLY A 78 0.39 9.26 1.44
N ARG A 79 -0.20 10.18 0.68
CA ARG A 79 0.25 11.58 0.67
C ARG A 79 0.09 12.22 2.04
N ARG A 80 -1.05 12.01 2.69
CA ARG A 80 -1.31 12.56 4.02
C ARG A 80 -0.36 12.00 5.06
N ALA A 81 0.05 10.74 4.87
CA ALA A 81 1.00 10.10 5.77
C ALA A 81 2.45 10.57 5.53
N GLY A 82 2.72 11.22 4.41
CA GLY A 82 4.07 11.66 4.07
C GLY A 82 4.89 10.59 3.36
N MET A 83 4.23 9.61 2.77
CA MET A 83 4.89 8.53 2.04
C MET A 83 5.07 8.88 0.56
N TYR A 84 6.04 8.23 -0.07
CA TYR A 84 6.13 8.21 -1.52
C TYR A 84 5.02 7.31 -2.05
N THR A 85 4.24 7.77 -3.01
CA THR A 85 3.07 7.03 -3.48
C THR A 85 3.23 6.60 -4.94
N ILE A 86 2.76 5.38 -5.22
CA ILE A 86 2.74 4.83 -6.57
C ILE A 86 1.31 4.37 -6.86
N ALA A 87 0.74 4.89 -7.94
CA ALA A 87 -0.57 4.44 -8.40
C ALA A 87 -0.40 3.18 -9.25
N ALA A 88 -1.08 2.12 -8.86
CA ALA A 88 -1.04 0.85 -9.59
C ALA A 88 -2.06 0.87 -10.70
N ALA A 89 -1.67 1.40 -11.86
CA ALA A 89 -2.59 1.60 -12.99
C ALA A 89 -3.04 0.30 -13.65
N TYR A 90 -2.42 -0.82 -13.28
CA TYR A 90 -2.82 -2.13 -13.80
C TYR A 90 -3.95 -2.77 -12.97
N GLY A 91 -4.30 -2.16 -11.84
CA GLY A 91 -5.41 -2.65 -11.02
C GLY A 91 -6.76 -2.30 -11.63
N TYR A 92 -7.84 -2.62 -10.90
CA TYR A 92 -9.18 -2.28 -11.34
C TYR A 92 -9.35 -0.76 -11.32
N ILE A 93 -9.65 -0.19 -12.47
CA ILE A 93 -9.89 1.23 -12.64
C ILE A 93 -11.35 1.41 -13.09
N GLU A 94 -12.10 2.20 -12.35
CA GLU A 94 -13.47 2.48 -12.71
C GLU A 94 -13.53 3.36 -13.97
N GLU A 95 -14.62 3.23 -14.73
CA GLU A 95 -14.83 4.05 -15.90
C GLU A 95 -14.78 5.52 -15.51
N ASN A 96 -14.11 6.32 -16.32
CA ASN A 96 -13.90 7.76 -16.10
C ASN A 96 -12.91 8.10 -14.98
N ASP A 97 -12.25 7.11 -14.40
CA ASP A 97 -11.21 7.34 -13.41
C ASP A 97 -9.86 7.32 -14.09
N ASP A 98 -9.06 8.32 -13.82
CA ASP A 98 -7.72 8.46 -14.40
C ASP A 98 -6.68 8.49 -13.30
N PRO A 99 -5.90 7.41 -13.13
CA PRO A 99 -4.87 7.37 -12.09
C PRO A 99 -3.86 8.50 -12.17
N GLN A 100 -3.65 9.07 -13.34
CA GLN A 100 -2.73 10.20 -13.48
C GLN A 100 -3.22 11.42 -12.72
N GLY A 101 -4.53 11.55 -12.54
CA GLY A 101 -5.13 12.65 -11.81
C GLY A 101 -5.14 12.47 -10.30
N TRP A 102 -4.65 11.36 -9.78
CA TRP A 102 -4.70 11.07 -8.34
C TRP A 102 -3.61 11.80 -7.54
N GLY A 103 -2.59 12.32 -8.20
CA GLY A 103 -1.53 13.04 -7.52
C GLY A 103 -0.48 12.13 -6.89
N ALA A 104 -0.34 10.90 -7.39
CA ALA A 104 0.72 10.00 -6.95
C ALA A 104 2.08 10.48 -7.45
N ASN A 105 3.13 10.11 -6.73
CA ASN A 105 4.50 10.45 -7.12
C ASN A 105 4.93 9.71 -8.39
N ALA A 106 4.38 8.51 -8.61
CA ALA A 106 4.70 7.69 -9.77
C ALA A 106 3.53 6.79 -10.11
N GLN A 107 3.59 6.16 -11.28
CA GLN A 107 2.61 5.17 -11.68
C GLN A 107 3.33 3.90 -12.13
N ALA A 108 2.73 2.77 -11.81
CA ALA A 108 3.21 1.47 -12.26
C ALA A 108 2.17 0.92 -13.24
N LEU A 109 2.57 0.75 -14.49
CA LEU A 109 1.67 0.25 -15.53
C LEU A 109 1.61 -1.27 -15.55
N SER A 110 2.57 -1.90 -14.91
CA SER A 110 2.64 -3.35 -14.82
C SER A 110 3.41 -3.74 -13.56
N PHE A 111 3.29 -4.99 -13.17
CA PHE A 111 4.02 -5.52 -12.04
C PHE A 111 5.54 -5.39 -12.22
N ALA A 112 6.02 -5.62 -13.44
CA ALA A 112 7.43 -5.47 -13.76
C ALA A 112 7.90 -4.03 -13.53
N THR A 113 7.06 -3.04 -13.83
CA THR A 113 7.37 -1.63 -13.58
C THR A 113 7.54 -1.37 -12.09
N MET A 114 6.67 -1.96 -11.27
CA MET A 114 6.77 -1.81 -9.80
C MET A 114 8.12 -2.31 -9.28
N TYR A 115 8.54 -3.49 -9.73
CA TYR A 115 9.79 -4.07 -9.27
C TYR A 115 11.02 -3.29 -9.73
N ARG A 116 10.86 -2.49 -10.76
CA ARG A 116 11.97 -1.67 -11.26
C ARG A 116 12.07 -0.33 -10.58
N ARG A 117 11.13 -0.01 -9.70
CA ARG A 117 11.23 1.25 -8.96
C ARG A 117 12.55 1.25 -8.21
N PRO A 118 13.26 2.33 -8.32
CA PRO A 118 14.55 2.39 -7.65
C PRO A 118 14.39 2.49 -6.15
N SER A 119 15.39 2.31 -5.59
CA SER A 119 15.91 2.22 -4.25
C SER A 119 15.41 3.21 -3.19
N THR A 120 14.37 3.93 -3.41
CA THR A 120 13.74 4.75 -2.38
C THR A 120 12.81 3.94 -1.49
N ALA A 121 12.66 2.65 -1.76
CA ALA A 121 11.92 1.75 -0.89
C ALA A 121 12.65 1.55 0.43
N CYS A 122 11.92 1.53 1.51
CA CYS A 122 12.52 1.21 2.79
C CYS A 122 12.47 -0.28 3.09
#